data_5ccf6e5331bb5bcc5578c17b82b7daac
#
_entry.id   5ccf6e5331bb5bcc5578c17b82b7daac
#
_cell.length_a   1.000
_cell.length_b   1.000
_cell.length_c   1.000
_cell.angle_alpha   90.00
_cell.angle_beta   90.00
_cell.angle_gamma   90.00
#
_symmetry.space_group_name_H-M   'P 1'
#
loop_
_entity.id
_entity.type
_entity.pdbx_description
1 polymer ?
#
loop_
_entity_poly.entity_id
_entity_poly.type
_entity_poly.pdbx_seq_one_letter_code
_entity_poly.pdbx_strand_id
1 'polypeptide(L)'
;DGLFSKYFYEDNVLSILIYGGEKQFEFLLTNKTKNSIKVVWNEASIVDQNNLVSKVVHKGVRYMDANNPQPPTTILSGATLSELVAPTNRIKYSDGWYQQSIIASNRSNDINVVGKTIKVLLPIEIAGVVNEYVFCFTIGWNFTYPEYQD
;
A
#
# COMPACT_ATOMS: atom_id res chain seq x y z
N ASP A 1 -11.40 3.72 -9.04
CA ASP A 1 -11.91 2.56 -8.28
C ASP A 1 -10.83 1.55 -8.08
N GLY A 2 -10.81 0.97 -6.89
CA GLY A 2 -9.85 -0.07 -6.57
C GLY A 2 -10.40 -1.45 -6.89
N LEU A 3 -9.49 -2.44 -6.90
CA LEU A 3 -9.85 -3.85 -7.04
C LEU A 3 -10.41 -4.42 -5.74
N PHE A 4 -10.20 -3.71 -4.64
CA PHE A 4 -10.65 -4.11 -3.31
C PHE A 4 -11.63 -3.08 -2.78
N SER A 5 -12.49 -3.52 -1.88
CA SER A 5 -13.39 -2.60 -1.19
C SER A 5 -12.58 -1.58 -0.38
N LYS A 6 -13.13 -0.38 -0.27
CA LYS A 6 -12.54 0.62 0.60
C LYS A 6 -12.69 0.15 2.05
N TYR A 7 -11.66 0.39 2.84
CA TYR A 7 -11.64 0.03 4.25
C TYR A 7 -11.40 1.28 5.08
N PHE A 8 -12.26 1.51 6.05
CA PHE A 8 -12.11 2.62 6.99
C PHE A 8 -11.78 2.08 8.36
N TYR A 9 -10.74 2.64 8.97
CA TYR A 9 -10.33 2.29 10.33
C TYR A 9 -10.09 3.56 11.12
N GLU A 10 -10.47 3.55 12.40
CA GLU A 10 -10.28 4.69 13.26
C GLU A 10 -9.99 4.22 14.69
N ASP A 11 -9.01 4.89 15.33
CA ASP A 11 -8.73 4.71 16.74
C ASP A 11 -8.50 6.09 17.36
N ASN A 12 -7.89 6.14 18.55
CA ASN A 12 -7.65 7.41 19.24
C ASN A 12 -6.56 8.24 18.61
N VAL A 13 -5.73 7.66 17.74
CA VAL A 13 -4.56 8.30 17.15
C VAL A 13 -4.86 8.80 15.76
N LEU A 14 -5.49 7.97 14.92
CA LEU A 14 -5.67 8.30 13.53
C LEU A 14 -6.97 7.71 12.98
N SER A 15 -7.38 8.24 11.83
CA SER A 15 -8.35 7.59 10.98
C SER A 15 -7.69 7.39 9.62
N ILE A 16 -8.05 6.31 8.94
CA ILE A 16 -7.52 6.01 7.62
C ILE A 16 -8.61 5.40 6.76
N LEU A 17 -8.72 5.92 5.55
CA LEU A 17 -9.50 5.29 4.49
C LEU A 17 -8.49 4.76 3.48
N ILE A 18 -8.48 3.44 3.28
CA ILE A 18 -7.50 2.80 2.41
C ILE A 18 -8.21 1.87 1.43
N TYR A 19 -7.73 1.85 0.19
CA TYR A 19 -8.28 0.98 -0.84
C TYR A 19 -7.19 0.59 -1.83
N GLY A 20 -7.34 -0.58 -2.39
CA GLY A 20 -6.36 -1.14 -3.31
C GLY A 20 -6.77 -0.96 -4.75
N GLY A 21 -5.81 -0.62 -5.57
CA GLY A 21 -5.90 -0.69 -7.00
C GLY A 21 -5.11 -1.87 -7.53
N GLU A 22 -4.97 -1.91 -8.83
CA GLU A 22 -4.24 -2.98 -9.49
C GLU A 22 -2.76 -2.99 -9.11
N LYS A 23 -2.18 -1.81 -8.93
CA LYS A 23 -0.74 -1.65 -8.79
C LYS A 23 -0.31 -1.06 -7.47
N GLN A 24 -1.24 -0.53 -6.68
CA GLN A 24 -0.91 0.23 -5.49
C GLN A 24 -2.10 0.35 -4.55
N PHE A 25 -1.82 0.72 -3.31
CA PHE A 25 -2.85 1.05 -2.34
C PHE A 25 -2.81 2.55 -2.09
N GLU A 26 -3.98 3.18 -2.12
CA GLU A 26 -4.13 4.61 -1.87
C GLU A 26 -4.84 4.82 -0.56
N PHE A 27 -4.49 5.91 0.15
CA PHE A 27 -5.13 6.14 1.43
C PHE A 27 -5.17 7.63 1.78
N LEU A 28 -6.12 7.94 2.66
CA LEU A 28 -6.25 9.23 3.34
C LEU A 28 -6.08 8.95 4.82
N LEU A 29 -5.05 9.53 5.42
CA LEU A 29 -4.72 9.30 6.82
C LEU A 29 -4.79 10.61 7.58
N THR A 30 -5.62 10.67 8.62
CA THR A 30 -5.82 11.88 9.42
C THR A 30 -5.21 11.67 10.80
N ASN A 31 -4.39 12.62 11.22
CA ASN A 31 -3.81 12.65 12.56
C ASN A 31 -4.82 13.24 13.54
N LYS A 32 -5.31 12.43 14.46
CA LYS A 32 -6.32 12.85 15.44
C LYS A 32 -5.70 13.33 16.77
N THR A 33 -4.38 13.26 16.87
CA THR A 33 -3.69 13.64 18.11
C THR A 33 -3.40 15.14 18.14
N LYS A 34 -2.94 15.61 19.29
CA LYS A 34 -2.55 17.02 19.46
C LYS A 34 -1.11 17.26 19.03
N ASN A 35 -0.37 16.22 18.72
CA ASN A 35 1.04 16.29 18.31
C ASN A 35 1.19 15.80 16.88
N SER A 36 2.36 16.04 16.28
CA SER A 36 2.63 15.48 14.96
C SER A 36 2.89 13.97 15.07
N ILE A 37 2.60 13.25 14.00
CA ILE A 37 2.96 11.84 13.85
C ILE A 37 3.72 11.69 12.53
N LYS A 38 4.40 10.56 12.35
CA LYS A 38 5.20 10.33 11.13
C LYS A 38 4.90 8.98 10.52
N VAL A 39 4.79 8.95 9.20
CA VAL A 39 4.76 7.69 8.46
C VAL A 39 6.20 7.33 8.12
N VAL A 40 6.64 6.16 8.55
CA VAL A 40 8.04 5.72 8.41
C VAL A 40 8.13 4.81 7.18
N TRP A 41 8.38 5.42 6.01
CA TRP A 41 8.33 4.71 4.73
C TRP A 41 9.36 3.60 4.62
N ASN A 42 10.55 3.77 5.19
CA ASN A 42 11.60 2.76 5.09
C ASN A 42 11.25 1.44 5.76
N GLU A 43 10.27 1.46 6.66
CA GLU A 43 9.84 0.27 7.38
C GLU A 43 8.46 -0.21 6.92
N ALA A 44 7.85 0.49 5.97
CA ALA A 44 6.58 0.06 5.41
C ALA A 44 6.81 -1.10 4.44
N SER A 45 5.82 -1.96 4.31
CA SER A 45 5.92 -3.10 3.42
C SER A 45 4.55 -3.53 2.90
N ILE A 46 4.59 -4.26 1.80
CA ILE A 46 3.43 -4.94 1.26
C ILE A 46 3.80 -6.42 1.18
N VAL A 47 2.90 -7.27 1.69
CA VAL A 47 3.03 -8.72 1.58
C VAL A 47 2.04 -9.17 0.54
N ASP A 48 2.52 -9.74 -0.56
CA ASP A 48 1.66 -10.10 -1.68
C ASP A 48 0.94 -11.43 -1.43
N GLN A 49 0.14 -11.86 -2.41
CA GLN A 49 -0.67 -13.06 -2.29
C GLN A 49 0.16 -14.35 -2.16
N ASN A 50 1.45 -14.28 -2.42
CA ASN A 50 2.37 -15.41 -2.26
C ASN A 50 3.18 -15.32 -0.98
N ASN A 51 2.79 -14.42 -0.07
CA ASN A 51 3.47 -14.17 1.20
C ASN A 51 4.89 -13.62 1.03
N LEU A 52 5.15 -12.95 -0.07
CA LEU A 52 6.43 -12.30 -0.31
C LEU A 52 6.38 -10.86 0.15
N VAL A 53 7.37 -10.47 0.94
CA VAL A 53 7.48 -9.12 1.49
C VAL A 53 8.22 -8.23 0.50
N SER A 54 7.69 -7.04 0.27
CA SER A 54 8.35 -6.03 -0.54
C SER A 54 8.36 -4.70 0.20
N LYS A 55 9.47 -3.97 0.08
CA LYS A 55 9.48 -2.57 0.47
C LYS A 55 8.56 -1.78 -0.44
N VAL A 56 8.24 -0.55 -0.05
CA VAL A 56 7.31 0.28 -0.81
C VAL A 56 7.97 1.56 -1.28
N VAL A 57 7.42 2.11 -2.35
CA VAL A 57 7.58 3.52 -2.70
C VAL A 57 6.29 4.22 -2.40
N HIS A 58 6.36 5.52 -2.13
CA HIS A 58 5.18 6.34 -1.91
C HIS A 58 5.14 7.47 -2.94
N LYS A 59 4.10 8.31 -2.87
CA LYS A 59 3.86 9.34 -3.87
C LYS A 59 5.08 10.25 -4.06
N GLY A 60 5.42 10.48 -5.32
CA GLY A 60 6.50 11.39 -5.69
C GLY A 60 7.88 10.76 -5.78
N VAL A 61 8.04 9.50 -5.41
CA VAL A 61 9.32 8.80 -5.56
C VAL A 61 9.46 8.30 -6.99
N ARG A 62 10.57 8.67 -7.64
CA ARG A 62 10.80 8.21 -9.01
C ARG A 62 11.12 6.72 -9.03
N TYR A 63 10.74 6.04 -10.10
CA TYR A 63 10.99 4.60 -10.21
C TYR A 63 12.46 4.25 -10.07
N MET A 64 13.35 5.06 -10.61
CA MET A 64 14.79 4.80 -10.51
C MET A 64 15.31 4.93 -9.08
N ASP A 65 14.57 5.59 -8.19
CA ASP A 65 14.92 5.78 -6.80
C ASP A 65 14.17 4.84 -5.86
N ALA A 66 13.47 3.84 -6.41
CA ALA A 66 12.56 3.00 -5.63
C ALA A 66 13.25 2.27 -4.48
N ASN A 67 14.53 1.96 -4.61
CA ASN A 67 15.27 1.23 -3.58
C ASN A 67 16.12 2.13 -2.69
N ASN A 68 16.02 3.45 -2.90
CA ASN A 68 16.75 4.41 -2.07
C ASN A 68 16.01 4.66 -0.76
N PRO A 69 16.71 5.07 0.29
CA PRO A 69 16.04 5.44 1.54
C PRO A 69 15.03 6.57 1.30
N GLN A 70 13.92 6.50 2.01
CA GLN A 70 12.84 7.48 1.92
C GLN A 70 12.64 8.11 3.30
N PRO A 71 12.78 9.43 3.43
CA PRO A 71 12.55 10.07 4.72
C PRO A 71 11.08 9.97 5.11
N PRO A 72 10.79 9.93 6.42
CA PRO A 72 9.39 9.85 6.86
C PRO A 72 8.63 11.12 6.52
N THR A 73 7.32 10.97 6.40
CA THR A 73 6.42 12.11 6.22
C THR A 73 5.80 12.48 7.54
N THR A 74 5.92 13.75 7.93
CA THR A 74 5.33 14.26 9.16
C THR A 74 3.91 14.76 8.88
N ILE A 75 2.95 14.34 9.70
CA ILE A 75 1.56 14.78 9.62
C ILE A 75 1.27 15.60 10.86
N LEU A 76 1.00 16.89 10.67
CA LEU A 76 0.69 17.78 11.79
C LEU A 76 -0.66 17.41 12.41
N SER A 77 -0.86 17.86 13.66
CA SER A 77 -2.13 17.63 14.37
C SER A 77 -3.32 18.06 13.54
N GLY A 78 -4.30 17.18 13.40
CA GLY A 78 -5.54 17.46 12.68
C GLY A 78 -5.42 17.42 11.17
N ALA A 79 -4.22 17.23 10.62
CA ALA A 79 -4.02 17.23 9.17
C ALA A 79 -4.28 15.85 8.57
N THR A 80 -4.62 15.86 7.28
CA THR A 80 -4.87 14.64 6.51
C THR A 80 -3.82 14.51 5.41
N LEU A 81 -3.23 13.32 5.33
CA LEU A 81 -2.24 12.99 4.31
C LEU A 81 -2.91 12.13 3.23
N SER A 82 -2.82 12.55 1.98
CA SER A 82 -3.25 11.77 0.82
C SER A 82 -2.03 11.12 0.21
N GLU A 83 -1.99 9.79 0.21
CA GLU A 83 -0.79 9.06 -0.19
C GLU A 83 -1.11 7.75 -0.87
N LEU A 84 -0.05 7.12 -1.35
CA LEU A 84 -0.13 5.77 -1.90
C LEU A 84 1.13 5.00 -1.53
N VAL A 85 1.01 3.68 -1.55
CA VAL A 85 2.16 2.78 -1.43
C VAL A 85 2.08 1.74 -2.53
N ALA A 86 3.22 1.47 -3.13
CA ALA A 86 3.34 0.45 -4.18
C ALA A 86 4.58 -0.40 -3.88
N PRO A 87 4.52 -1.72 -4.14
CA PRO A 87 5.66 -2.59 -3.83
C PRO A 87 6.80 -2.36 -4.81
N THR A 88 8.01 -2.23 -4.29
CA THR A 88 9.19 -1.99 -5.12
C THR A 88 9.51 -3.17 -6.03
N ASN A 89 9.13 -4.39 -5.62
CA ASN A 89 9.40 -5.59 -6.41
C ASN A 89 8.51 -5.71 -7.66
N ARG A 90 7.59 -4.77 -7.85
CA ARG A 90 6.77 -4.69 -9.07
C ARG A 90 7.21 -3.56 -10.00
N ILE A 91 8.24 -2.81 -9.61
CA ILE A 91 8.80 -1.75 -10.44
C ILE A 91 9.93 -2.36 -11.25
N LYS A 92 9.81 -2.31 -12.57
CA LYS A 92 10.72 -2.99 -13.50
C LYS A 92 11.25 -2.03 -14.54
N TYR A 93 12.39 -2.38 -15.11
CA TYR A 93 12.95 -1.66 -16.23
C TYR A 93 13.10 -2.63 -17.41
N SER A 94 12.48 -2.29 -18.52
CA SER A 94 12.64 -3.02 -19.78
C SER A 94 12.24 -2.05 -20.87
N ASP A 95 13.26 -1.43 -21.51
CA ASP A 95 13.03 -0.39 -22.50
C ASP A 95 12.20 0.77 -21.93
N GLY A 96 12.45 1.07 -20.65
CA GLY A 96 11.75 2.09 -19.89
C GLY A 96 11.27 1.54 -18.55
N TRP A 97 10.99 2.43 -17.62
CA TRP A 97 10.47 2.07 -16.31
C TRP A 97 8.97 1.80 -16.39
N TYR A 98 8.51 0.75 -15.70
CA TYR A 98 7.09 0.46 -15.61
C TYR A 98 6.77 -0.26 -14.31
N GLN A 99 5.48 -0.29 -13.99
CA GLN A 99 4.97 -0.89 -12.76
C GLN A 99 4.05 -2.05 -13.12
N GLN A 100 4.32 -3.22 -12.56
CA GLN A 100 3.48 -4.41 -12.75
C GLN A 100 2.34 -4.43 -11.75
N SER A 101 1.29 -5.17 -12.06
CA SER A 101 0.20 -5.44 -11.14
C SER A 101 0.71 -6.20 -9.92
N ILE A 102 0.14 -5.94 -8.75
CA ILE A 102 0.49 -6.64 -7.52
C ILE A 102 0.10 -8.11 -7.65
N ILE A 103 -1.11 -8.38 -8.18
CA ILE A 103 -1.57 -9.73 -8.42
C ILE A 103 -1.18 -10.11 -9.83
N ALA A 104 -0.47 -11.22 -9.97
CA ALA A 104 0.01 -11.68 -11.26
C ALA A 104 -1.15 -11.89 -12.22
N SER A 105 -1.03 -11.32 -13.42
CA SER A 105 -2.04 -11.43 -14.46
C SER A 105 -1.77 -12.67 -15.32
N ASN A 106 -2.11 -13.81 -14.78
CA ASN A 106 -1.91 -15.07 -15.48
C ASN A 106 -3.20 -15.88 -15.39
N ARG A 107 -3.83 -16.14 -16.53
CA ARG A 107 -5.11 -16.84 -16.58
C ARG A 107 -5.10 -18.15 -15.83
N SER A 108 -4.02 -18.89 -15.94
CA SER A 108 -3.94 -20.21 -15.31
C SER A 108 -3.95 -20.11 -13.79
N ASN A 109 -3.72 -18.92 -13.23
CA ASN A 109 -3.67 -18.71 -11.79
C ASN A 109 -4.87 -17.95 -11.24
N ASP A 110 -5.84 -17.61 -12.07
CA ASP A 110 -6.98 -16.79 -11.66
C ASP A 110 -7.67 -17.30 -10.42
N ILE A 111 -8.10 -18.54 -10.50
CA ILE A 111 -8.90 -19.15 -9.44
C ILE A 111 -8.08 -19.35 -8.17
N ASN A 112 -6.76 -19.45 -8.31
CA ASN A 112 -5.91 -19.76 -7.18
C ASN A 112 -5.63 -18.56 -6.29
N VAL A 113 -5.96 -17.34 -6.71
CA VAL A 113 -5.74 -16.15 -5.89
C VAL A 113 -6.94 -15.83 -5.01
N VAL A 114 -8.13 -16.32 -5.33
CA VAL A 114 -9.33 -16.06 -4.54
C VAL A 114 -9.16 -16.63 -3.15
N GLY A 115 -9.41 -15.81 -2.14
CA GLY A 115 -9.21 -16.17 -0.73
C GLY A 115 -7.83 -15.89 -0.21
N LYS A 116 -6.87 -15.60 -1.07
CA LYS A 116 -5.54 -15.17 -0.64
C LYS A 116 -5.57 -13.73 -0.21
N THR A 117 -4.56 -13.30 0.52
CA THR A 117 -4.52 -11.97 1.11
C THR A 117 -3.33 -11.15 0.62
N ILE A 118 -3.52 -9.84 0.65
CA ILE A 118 -2.44 -8.87 0.51
C ILE A 118 -2.47 -8.02 1.77
N LYS A 119 -1.30 -7.82 2.39
CA LYS A 119 -1.21 -7.04 3.61
C LYS A 119 -0.39 -5.79 3.37
N VAL A 120 -0.83 -4.70 3.97
CA VAL A 120 -0.12 -3.42 3.89
C VAL A 120 0.29 -3.05 5.31
N LEU A 121 1.58 -2.88 5.53
CA LEU A 121 2.13 -2.46 6.82
C LEU A 121 2.53 -0.99 6.72
N LEU A 122 1.92 -0.16 7.58
CA LEU A 122 2.26 1.25 7.70
C LEU A 122 2.74 1.52 9.11
N PRO A 123 4.05 1.71 9.30
CA PRO A 123 4.59 2.07 10.62
C PRO A 123 4.36 3.56 10.87
N ILE A 124 3.74 3.87 12.00
CA ILE A 124 3.42 5.24 12.39
C ILE A 124 4.18 5.56 13.68
N GLU A 125 5.04 6.55 13.64
CA GLU A 125 5.78 6.99 14.82
C GLU A 125 4.95 8.00 15.59
N ILE A 126 4.69 7.69 16.85
CA ILE A 126 3.88 8.49 17.76
C ILE A 126 4.69 8.68 19.02
N ALA A 127 5.02 9.94 19.35
CA ALA A 127 5.81 10.27 20.55
C ALA A 127 7.11 9.44 20.63
N GLY A 128 7.79 9.27 19.50
CA GLY A 128 9.08 8.55 19.45
C GLY A 128 8.94 7.04 19.40
N VAL A 129 7.73 6.49 19.41
CA VAL A 129 7.49 5.04 19.38
C VAL A 129 6.83 4.68 18.07
N VAL A 130 7.40 3.70 17.37
CA VAL A 130 6.84 3.23 16.10
C VAL A 130 5.75 2.18 16.38
N ASN A 131 4.55 2.45 15.87
CA ASN A 131 3.40 1.56 15.98
C ASN A 131 3.10 1.02 14.60
N GLU A 132 2.93 -0.30 14.49
CA GLU A 132 2.70 -0.96 13.22
C GLU A 132 1.21 -1.13 12.98
N TYR A 133 0.72 -0.50 11.92
CA TYR A 133 -0.66 -0.69 11.46
C TYR A 133 -0.65 -1.63 10.27
N VAL A 134 -1.38 -2.72 10.36
CA VAL A 134 -1.43 -3.74 9.31
C VAL A 134 -2.86 -3.84 8.79
N PHE A 135 -3.01 -3.67 7.48
CA PHE A 135 -4.31 -3.77 6.82
C PHE A 135 -4.28 -4.99 5.91
N CYS A 136 -5.23 -5.91 6.13
CA CYS A 136 -5.28 -7.17 5.40
C CYS A 136 -6.47 -7.16 4.44
N PHE A 137 -6.19 -7.37 3.16
CA PHE A 137 -7.21 -7.39 2.11
C PHE A 137 -7.30 -8.79 1.55
N THR A 138 -8.52 -9.34 1.51
CA THR A 138 -8.77 -10.66 0.95
C THR A 138 -9.24 -10.54 -0.48
N ILE A 139 -8.62 -11.28 -1.38
CA ILE A 139 -9.01 -11.30 -2.79
C ILE A 139 -10.31 -12.09 -2.92
N GLY A 140 -11.35 -11.45 -3.46
CA GLY A 140 -12.68 -12.04 -3.58
C GLY A 140 -13.00 -12.45 -5.01
N TRP A 141 -14.17 -13.07 -5.16
CA TRP A 141 -14.65 -13.56 -6.46
C TRP A 141 -14.94 -12.45 -7.46
N ASN A 142 -15.11 -11.23 -6.99
CA ASN A 142 -15.38 -10.09 -7.88
C ASN A 142 -14.11 -9.54 -8.54
N PHE A 143 -12.94 -10.06 -8.15
CA PHE A 143 -11.69 -9.62 -8.75
C PHE A 143 -11.58 -10.16 -10.17
N THR A 144 -11.25 -9.27 -11.12
CA THR A 144 -10.99 -9.65 -12.51
C THR A 144 -9.73 -8.98 -12.98
N TYR A 145 -8.92 -9.71 -13.72
CA TYR A 145 -7.73 -9.12 -14.34
C TYR A 145 -8.17 -8.33 -15.58
N PRO A 146 -7.68 -7.10 -15.73
CA PRO A 146 -8.07 -6.30 -16.91
C PRO A 146 -7.81 -6.98 -18.24
N GLU A 147 -6.74 -7.74 -18.33
CA GLU A 147 -6.38 -8.42 -19.57
C GLU A 147 -7.31 -9.57 -19.94
N TYR A 148 -8.20 -9.94 -19.04
CA TYR A 148 -9.19 -11.02 -19.31
C TYR A 148 -10.54 -10.48 -19.74
N GLN A 149 -10.64 -9.19 -19.78
CA GLN A 149 -11.89 -8.55 -20.18
C GLN A 149 -11.91 -8.41 -21.69
N ASP A 150 -12.77 -9.15 -22.31
CA ASP A 150 -12.92 -9.14 -23.77
C ASP A 150 -13.88 -8.07 -24.24
#